data_eb3446d4a59e4a4029004432971c6df1
#
_entry.id   eb3446d4a59e4a4029004432971c6df1
#
_cell.length_a   1.000
_cell.length_b   1.000
_cell.length_c   1.000
_cell.angle_alpha   90.00
_cell.angle_beta   90.00
_cell.angle_gamma   90.00
#
_symmetry.space_group_name_H-M   'P 1'
#
loop_
_entity.id
_entity.type
_entity.pdbx_description
1 polymer ?
#
loop_
_entity_poly.entity_id
_entity_poly.type
_entity_poly.pdbx_seq_one_letter_code
_entity_poly.pdbx_strand_id
1 'polypeptide(L)'
;MDISETPVTILEKVIKLTEKYGVWKIIKAILLIGLLLYVIFNINTIPETIHEIIKQEKIEDIASHDAAIEVRKNIKPQIDEILTNTLNDVNADRVFVLEMHNGTNNTSGLPFLYVEMTYCQVAENVNHIDEDYINLNLSRFEFPYYLEENHHWYGSIEDLRKVDPKLALRLEANGAKYFAIMTIQGIKNELGYFGVSFTHDITIENTDKLMMRLTQATQKISTLLDKAALEIDSQIDSVEE
;
A
#
# COMPACT_ATOMS: atom_id res chain seq x y z
N MET A 1 -61.45 2.75 26.54
CA MET A 1 -60.80 1.59 25.89
C MET A 1 -60.91 0.45 26.90
N ASP A 2 -61.81 -0.50 26.61
CA ASP A 2 -62.17 -1.56 27.56
C ASP A 2 -61.07 -2.62 27.63
N ILE A 3 -60.39 -2.69 28.77
CA ILE A 3 -59.21 -3.57 28.98
C ILE A 3 -59.63 -4.94 29.57
N SER A 4 -60.86 -5.41 29.28
CA SER A 4 -61.35 -6.67 29.79
C SER A 4 -61.44 -7.81 28.75
N GLU A 5 -60.46 -7.89 27.87
CA GLU A 5 -60.35 -9.08 27.00
C GLU A 5 -59.72 -10.25 27.79
N THR A 6 -60.47 -11.33 27.96
CA THR A 6 -59.98 -12.53 28.63
C THR A 6 -58.87 -13.20 27.79
N PRO A 7 -57.90 -13.91 28.41
CA PRO A 7 -56.84 -14.61 27.70
C PRO A 7 -57.32 -15.55 26.56
N VAL A 8 -58.53 -16.10 26.72
CA VAL A 8 -59.17 -16.95 25.71
C VAL A 8 -59.51 -16.19 24.43
N THR A 9 -59.97 -14.92 24.56
CA THR A 9 -60.33 -14.07 23.41
C THR A 9 -59.11 -13.65 22.62
N ILE A 10 -57.96 -13.45 23.28
CA ILE A 10 -56.68 -13.14 22.63
C ILE A 10 -56.17 -14.35 21.86
N LEU A 11 -56.25 -15.54 22.46
CA LEU A 11 -55.80 -16.78 21.81
C LEU A 11 -56.60 -17.10 20.53
N GLU A 12 -57.93 -16.93 20.58
CA GLU A 12 -58.80 -17.10 19.39
C GLU A 12 -58.48 -16.12 18.28
N LYS A 13 -58.15 -14.85 18.61
CA LYS A 13 -57.75 -13.85 17.63
C LYS A 13 -56.41 -14.23 16.97
N VAL A 14 -55.45 -14.70 17.77
CA VAL A 14 -54.15 -15.19 17.24
C VAL A 14 -54.32 -16.38 16.34
N ILE A 15 -55.16 -17.36 16.70
CA ILE A 15 -55.46 -18.53 15.86
C ILE A 15 -56.08 -18.10 14.52
N LYS A 16 -57.08 -17.25 14.52
CA LYS A 16 -57.69 -16.70 13.28
C LYS A 16 -56.75 -15.93 12.41
N LEU A 17 -55.83 -15.15 13.00
CA LEU A 17 -54.77 -14.45 12.28
C LEU A 17 -53.77 -15.43 11.64
N THR A 18 -53.44 -16.51 12.37
CA THR A 18 -52.51 -17.56 11.88
C THR A 18 -53.12 -18.33 10.72
N GLU A 19 -54.40 -18.66 10.79
CA GLU A 19 -55.13 -19.32 9.69
C GLU A 19 -55.23 -18.42 8.43
N LYS A 20 -55.48 -17.13 8.63
CA LYS A 20 -55.66 -16.17 7.53
C LYS A 20 -54.37 -15.77 6.82
N TYR A 21 -53.28 -15.59 7.55
CA TYR A 21 -52.04 -15.01 7.00
C TYR A 21 -50.85 -16.00 6.93
N GLY A 22 -50.95 -17.13 7.62
CA GLY A 22 -49.90 -18.14 7.75
C GLY A 22 -48.90 -17.77 8.85
N VAL A 23 -48.39 -18.76 9.54
CA VAL A 23 -47.48 -18.65 10.70
C VAL A 23 -46.23 -17.82 10.36
N TRP A 24 -45.61 -18.05 9.21
CA TRP A 24 -44.42 -17.36 8.80
C TRP A 24 -44.58 -15.84 8.63
N LYS A 25 -45.73 -15.40 8.15
CA LYS A 25 -45.98 -13.95 8.00
C LYS A 25 -46.17 -13.28 9.36
N ILE A 26 -46.77 -13.95 10.30
CA ILE A 26 -46.97 -13.44 11.68
C ILE A 26 -45.61 -13.39 12.39
N ILE A 27 -44.77 -14.40 12.29
CA ILE A 27 -43.42 -14.40 12.87
C ILE A 27 -42.61 -13.23 12.31
N LYS A 28 -42.60 -13.03 10.99
CA LYS A 28 -41.91 -11.90 10.36
C LYS A 28 -42.43 -10.54 10.87
N ALA A 29 -43.75 -10.40 11.02
CA ALA A 29 -44.34 -9.17 11.51
C ALA A 29 -43.92 -8.89 12.97
N ILE A 30 -43.90 -9.90 13.83
CA ILE A 30 -43.48 -9.78 15.23
C ILE A 30 -41.99 -9.41 15.30
N LEU A 31 -41.13 -10.04 14.49
CA LEU A 31 -39.71 -9.72 14.43
C LEU A 31 -39.48 -8.28 13.94
N LEU A 32 -40.25 -7.84 12.93
CA LEU A 32 -40.15 -6.47 12.42
C LEU A 32 -40.55 -5.44 13.49
N ILE A 33 -41.69 -5.69 14.21
CA ILE A 33 -42.14 -4.83 15.29
C ILE A 33 -41.11 -4.83 16.43
N GLY A 34 -40.57 -5.99 16.81
CA GLY A 34 -39.51 -6.11 17.81
C GLY A 34 -38.28 -5.30 17.46
N LEU A 35 -37.82 -5.40 16.19
CA LEU A 35 -36.70 -4.62 15.68
C LEU A 35 -36.99 -3.11 15.71
N LEU A 36 -38.21 -2.71 15.33
CA LEU A 36 -38.60 -1.32 15.29
C LEU A 36 -38.67 -0.72 16.72
N LEU A 37 -39.21 -1.48 17.68
CA LEU A 37 -39.19 -1.08 19.08
C LEU A 37 -37.76 -1.00 19.62
N TYR A 38 -36.89 -1.96 19.30
CA TYR A 38 -35.49 -1.92 19.68
C TYR A 38 -34.81 -0.66 19.17
N VAL A 39 -34.99 -0.29 17.90
CA VAL A 39 -34.44 0.95 17.32
C VAL A 39 -35.00 2.19 18.04
N ILE A 40 -36.32 2.25 18.31
CA ILE A 40 -36.93 3.39 18.98
C ILE A 40 -36.39 3.56 20.42
N PHE A 41 -36.24 2.46 21.17
CA PHE A 41 -35.70 2.52 22.53
C PHE A 41 -34.20 2.86 22.58
N ASN A 42 -33.44 2.54 21.53
CA ASN A 42 -32.00 2.80 21.46
C ASN A 42 -31.65 3.98 20.55
N ILE A 43 -32.62 4.73 20.04
CA ILE A 43 -32.37 5.81 19.06
C ILE A 43 -31.42 6.89 19.58
N ASN A 44 -31.36 7.12 20.88
CA ASN A 44 -30.47 8.09 21.49
C ASN A 44 -29.03 7.54 21.73
N THR A 45 -28.87 6.22 21.87
CA THR A 45 -27.59 5.58 22.14
C THR A 45 -26.86 5.19 20.85
N ILE A 46 -27.60 4.92 19.76
CA ILE A 46 -27.02 4.57 18.47
C ILE A 46 -26.06 5.64 17.93
N PRO A 47 -26.41 6.94 17.93
CA PRO A 47 -25.49 7.99 17.48
C PRO A 47 -24.23 8.10 18.33
N GLU A 48 -24.36 7.94 19.66
CA GLU A 48 -23.21 7.97 20.57
C GLU A 48 -22.25 6.80 20.30
N THR A 49 -22.77 5.58 20.19
CA THR A 49 -21.97 4.38 19.87
C THR A 49 -21.25 4.50 18.52
N ILE A 50 -21.95 5.00 17.50
CA ILE A 50 -21.34 5.24 16.18
C ILE A 50 -20.23 6.30 16.29
N HIS A 51 -20.47 7.36 17.06
CA HIS A 51 -19.48 8.42 17.24
C HIS A 51 -18.24 7.92 17.99
N GLU A 52 -18.42 7.08 19.00
CA GLU A 52 -17.31 6.44 19.72
C GLU A 52 -16.50 5.51 18.83
N ILE A 53 -17.15 4.66 18.01
CA ILE A 53 -16.46 3.78 17.05
C ILE A 53 -15.64 4.61 16.05
N ILE A 54 -16.24 5.66 15.44
CA ILE A 54 -15.52 6.52 14.49
C ILE A 54 -14.35 7.25 15.17
N LYS A 55 -14.52 7.66 16.42
CA LYS A 55 -13.46 8.32 17.19
C LYS A 55 -12.33 7.36 17.50
N GLN A 56 -12.63 6.13 17.87
CA GLN A 56 -11.64 5.10 18.16
C GLN A 56 -10.87 4.72 16.90
N GLU A 57 -11.54 4.47 15.78
CA GLU A 57 -10.92 4.21 14.48
C GLU A 57 -9.94 5.34 14.08
N LYS A 58 -10.34 6.61 14.28
CA LYS A 58 -9.43 7.74 14.02
C LYS A 58 -8.21 7.80 14.93
N ILE A 59 -8.35 7.41 16.20
CA ILE A 59 -7.24 7.38 17.15
C ILE A 59 -6.27 6.26 16.76
N GLU A 60 -6.75 5.10 16.39
CA GLU A 60 -5.97 3.97 15.91
C GLU A 60 -5.22 4.32 14.61
N ASP A 61 -5.87 4.96 13.65
CA ASP A 61 -5.25 5.45 12.41
C ASP A 61 -4.11 6.44 12.70
N ILE A 62 -4.29 7.38 13.63
CA ILE A 62 -3.26 8.36 14.00
C ILE A 62 -2.09 7.66 14.70
N ALA A 63 -2.36 6.77 15.65
CA ALA A 63 -1.32 6.04 16.38
C ALA A 63 -0.50 5.14 15.42
N SER A 64 -1.16 4.45 14.51
CA SER A 64 -0.54 3.64 13.46
C SER A 64 0.34 4.50 12.54
N HIS A 65 -0.14 5.67 12.14
CA HIS A 65 0.63 6.59 11.30
C HIS A 65 1.89 7.13 12.01
N ASP A 66 1.76 7.53 13.28
CA ASP A 66 2.89 8.03 14.07
C ASP A 66 3.92 6.93 14.32
N ALA A 67 3.49 5.71 14.60
CA ALA A 67 4.36 4.54 14.72
C ALA A 67 5.12 4.28 13.42
N ALA A 68 4.43 4.32 12.27
CA ALA A 68 5.05 4.15 10.96
C ALA A 68 6.11 5.21 10.66
N ILE A 69 5.87 6.47 11.03
CA ILE A 69 6.86 7.55 10.90
C ILE A 69 8.11 7.26 11.74
N GLU A 70 7.94 6.82 12.99
CA GLU A 70 9.06 6.54 13.87
C GLU A 70 9.90 5.36 13.37
N VAL A 71 9.26 4.28 12.95
CA VAL A 71 9.96 3.13 12.34
C VAL A 71 10.73 3.55 11.09
N ARG A 72 10.13 4.37 10.23
CA ARG A 72 10.79 4.89 9.02
C ARG A 72 12.02 5.74 9.36
N LYS A 73 11.96 6.57 10.39
CA LYS A 73 13.13 7.34 10.89
C LYS A 73 14.26 6.43 11.34
N ASN A 74 13.92 5.31 11.99
CA ASN A 74 14.89 4.36 12.53
C ASN A 74 15.59 3.55 11.44
N ILE A 75 14.92 3.19 10.35
CA ILE A 75 15.52 2.44 9.23
C ILE A 75 16.25 3.33 8.22
N LYS A 76 15.87 4.63 8.12
CA LYS A 76 16.44 5.55 7.12
C LYS A 76 17.98 5.59 7.12
N PRO A 77 18.69 5.72 8.25
CA PRO A 77 20.15 5.75 8.24
C PRO A 77 20.78 4.46 7.70
N GLN A 78 20.14 3.32 7.95
CA GLN A 78 20.62 2.01 7.48
C GLN A 78 20.44 1.89 5.95
N ILE A 79 19.32 2.38 5.42
CA ILE A 79 19.09 2.42 3.96
C ILE A 79 20.08 3.39 3.32
N ASP A 80 20.25 4.60 3.87
CA ASP A 80 21.19 5.59 3.36
C ASP A 80 22.64 5.05 3.32
N GLU A 81 23.05 4.27 4.32
CA GLU A 81 24.35 3.60 4.32
C GLU A 81 24.47 2.55 3.20
N ILE A 82 23.43 1.75 2.96
CA ILE A 82 23.41 0.78 1.87
C ILE A 82 23.51 1.49 0.51
N LEU A 83 22.79 2.59 0.33
CA LEU A 83 22.83 3.38 -0.90
C LEU A 83 24.23 3.97 -1.11
N THR A 84 24.81 4.58 -0.10
CA THR A 84 26.15 5.19 -0.16
C THR A 84 27.22 4.15 -0.46
N ASN A 85 27.17 2.98 0.19
CA ASN A 85 28.11 1.90 -0.07
C ASN A 85 27.94 1.37 -1.50
N THR A 86 26.71 1.20 -1.98
CA THR A 86 26.45 0.76 -3.35
C THR A 86 26.95 1.78 -4.38
N LEU A 87 26.67 3.08 -4.15
CA LEU A 87 27.14 4.17 -5.01
C LEU A 87 28.67 4.05 -5.26
N ASN A 88 29.42 3.89 -4.16
CA ASN A 88 30.89 3.79 -4.20
C ASN A 88 31.37 2.46 -4.82
N ASP A 89 30.75 1.33 -4.45
CA ASP A 89 31.16 -0.02 -4.86
C ASP A 89 31.05 -0.23 -6.37
N VAL A 90 30.03 0.37 -7.00
CA VAL A 90 29.76 0.24 -8.43
C VAL A 90 30.11 1.50 -9.22
N ASN A 91 30.62 2.54 -8.55
CA ASN A 91 30.95 3.84 -9.14
C ASN A 91 29.77 4.43 -9.94
N ALA A 92 28.57 4.36 -9.36
CA ALA A 92 27.37 4.92 -9.95
C ALA A 92 27.27 6.43 -9.69
N ASP A 93 26.55 7.12 -10.54
CA ASP A 93 26.24 8.55 -10.34
C ASP A 93 25.04 8.75 -9.44
N ARG A 94 24.07 7.80 -9.46
CA ARG A 94 22.91 7.81 -8.56
C ARG A 94 22.56 6.40 -8.13
N VAL A 95 22.12 6.26 -6.90
CA VAL A 95 21.50 5.06 -6.34
C VAL A 95 20.19 5.44 -5.70
N PHE A 96 19.13 4.68 -5.95
CA PHE A 96 17.78 5.06 -5.51
C PHE A 96 16.93 3.85 -5.13
N VAL A 97 15.94 4.11 -4.27
CA VAL A 97 14.82 3.22 -3.96
C VAL A 97 13.53 3.88 -4.42
N LEU A 98 12.75 3.15 -5.19
CA LEU A 98 11.40 3.49 -5.57
C LEU A 98 10.46 2.58 -4.79
N GLU A 99 9.67 3.12 -3.87
CA GLU A 99 8.66 2.35 -3.13
C GLU A 99 7.32 2.41 -3.83
N MET A 100 6.64 1.26 -3.90
CA MET A 100 5.29 1.16 -4.43
C MET A 100 4.28 1.60 -3.38
N HIS A 101 3.26 2.33 -3.81
CA HIS A 101 2.14 2.66 -2.95
C HIS A 101 0.83 2.68 -3.73
N ASN A 102 -0.28 2.46 -3.00
CA ASN A 102 -1.60 2.52 -3.58
C ASN A 102 -1.98 3.97 -3.88
N GLY A 103 -2.36 4.21 -5.13
CA GLY A 103 -2.95 5.48 -5.52
C GLY A 103 -4.46 5.49 -5.34
N THR A 104 -5.10 6.52 -5.91
CA THR A 104 -6.57 6.59 -6.02
C THR A 104 -7.09 5.56 -7.01
N ASN A 105 -8.35 5.19 -6.86
CA ASN A 105 -9.03 4.32 -7.82
C ASN A 105 -9.56 5.13 -9.02
N ASN A 106 -9.67 4.48 -10.18
CA ASN A 106 -10.39 5.03 -11.32
C ASN A 106 -11.91 4.96 -11.09
N THR A 107 -12.70 5.50 -12.02
CA THR A 107 -14.19 5.51 -11.96
C THR A 107 -14.80 4.10 -11.92
N SER A 108 -14.06 3.07 -12.32
CA SER A 108 -14.49 1.66 -12.29
C SER A 108 -14.03 0.94 -11.01
N GLY A 109 -13.42 1.64 -10.05
CA GLY A 109 -12.94 1.09 -8.79
C GLY A 109 -11.61 0.35 -8.89
N LEU A 110 -10.93 0.36 -10.05
CA LEU A 110 -9.61 -0.24 -10.21
C LEU A 110 -8.53 0.67 -9.64
N PRO A 111 -7.62 0.15 -8.79
CA PRO A 111 -6.55 0.95 -8.20
C PRO A 111 -5.51 1.32 -9.27
N PHE A 112 -4.92 2.51 -9.10
CA PHE A 112 -3.70 2.87 -9.79
C PHE A 112 -2.50 2.51 -8.91
N LEU A 113 -1.50 1.90 -9.51
CA LEU A 113 -0.22 1.64 -8.84
C LEU A 113 0.74 2.80 -9.11
N TYR A 114 1.29 3.35 -8.05
CA TYR A 114 2.26 4.43 -8.09
C TYR A 114 3.58 4.01 -7.47
N VAL A 115 4.66 4.68 -7.86
CA VAL A 115 5.94 4.63 -7.16
C VAL A 115 6.39 6.02 -6.79
N GLU A 116 7.16 6.09 -5.72
CA GLU A 116 7.83 7.30 -5.26
C GLU A 116 9.31 7.00 -4.95
N MET A 117 10.19 7.91 -5.34
CA MET A 117 11.61 7.82 -4.98
C MET A 117 11.81 8.28 -3.54
N THR A 118 11.74 7.33 -2.61
CA THR A 118 11.79 7.61 -1.17
C THR A 118 13.21 7.78 -0.63
N TYR A 119 14.19 7.19 -1.31
CA TYR A 119 15.61 7.29 -0.98
C TYR A 119 16.42 7.49 -2.25
N CYS A 120 17.34 8.45 -2.22
CA CYS A 120 18.25 8.73 -3.32
C CYS A 120 19.59 9.22 -2.78
N GLN A 121 20.69 8.62 -3.27
CA GLN A 121 22.05 9.10 -3.08
C GLN A 121 22.68 9.43 -4.42
N VAL A 122 23.37 10.53 -4.50
CA VAL A 122 24.00 11.02 -5.72
C VAL A 122 25.49 11.25 -5.52
N ALA A 123 26.27 11.03 -6.57
CA ALA A 123 27.69 11.37 -6.57
C ALA A 123 27.89 12.89 -6.58
N GLU A 124 29.11 13.34 -6.25
CA GLU A 124 29.47 14.74 -6.28
C GLU A 124 29.26 15.34 -7.69
N ASN A 125 28.68 16.52 -7.76
CA ASN A 125 28.35 17.26 -8.98
C ASN A 125 27.27 16.60 -9.88
N VAL A 126 26.48 15.67 -9.35
CA VAL A 126 25.34 15.08 -10.03
C VAL A 126 24.02 15.63 -9.44
N ASN A 127 23.08 15.98 -10.30
CA ASN A 127 21.81 16.53 -9.86
C ASN A 127 20.93 15.46 -9.20
N HIS A 128 20.24 15.85 -8.14
CA HIS A 128 19.12 15.09 -7.57
C HIS A 128 17.97 15.02 -8.56
N ILE A 129 17.23 13.91 -8.55
CA ILE A 129 16.09 13.65 -9.44
C ILE A 129 14.87 13.11 -8.70
N ASP A 130 14.92 13.03 -7.39
CA ASP A 130 13.87 12.46 -6.53
C ASP A 130 12.53 13.19 -6.72
N GLU A 131 12.52 14.51 -6.89
CA GLU A 131 11.31 15.30 -7.18
C GLU A 131 10.61 14.91 -8.49
N ASP A 132 11.34 14.39 -9.47
CA ASP A 132 10.78 13.93 -10.74
C ASP A 132 10.02 12.60 -10.64
N TYR A 133 10.18 11.88 -9.52
CA TYR A 133 9.61 10.55 -9.30
C TYR A 133 8.63 10.52 -8.13
N ILE A 134 7.98 11.64 -7.82
CA ILE A 134 6.89 11.72 -6.85
C ILE A 134 5.59 11.24 -7.51
N ASN A 135 4.91 10.27 -6.90
CA ASN A 135 3.63 9.74 -7.38
C ASN A 135 3.64 9.35 -8.87
N LEU A 136 4.69 8.68 -9.32
CA LEU A 136 4.79 8.24 -10.70
C LEU A 136 3.84 7.07 -10.98
N ASN A 137 2.85 7.29 -11.82
CA ASN A 137 1.88 6.26 -12.19
C ASN A 137 2.51 5.20 -13.11
N LEU A 138 2.66 3.99 -12.61
CA LEU A 138 3.30 2.86 -13.31
C LEU A 138 2.51 2.40 -14.54
N SER A 139 1.18 2.53 -14.54
CA SER A 139 0.36 2.11 -15.68
C SER A 139 0.60 2.90 -16.97
N ARG A 140 1.41 3.96 -16.92
CA ARG A 140 1.82 4.74 -18.09
C ARG A 140 3.01 4.15 -18.83
N PHE A 141 3.67 3.13 -18.27
CA PHE A 141 4.93 2.55 -18.72
C PHE A 141 4.77 1.06 -19.03
N GLU A 142 5.53 0.57 -19.98
CA GLU A 142 5.61 -0.87 -20.31
C GLU A 142 6.65 -1.59 -19.43
N PHE A 143 7.61 -0.86 -18.93
CA PHE A 143 8.75 -1.39 -18.19
C PHE A 143 8.39 -2.13 -16.89
N PRO A 144 7.37 -1.72 -16.09
CA PRO A 144 6.93 -2.50 -14.94
C PRO A 144 6.53 -3.94 -15.30
N TYR A 145 5.82 -4.14 -16.41
CA TYR A 145 5.43 -5.48 -16.88
C TYR A 145 6.67 -6.32 -17.27
N TYR A 146 7.69 -5.69 -17.85
CA TYR A 146 8.96 -6.35 -18.09
C TYR A 146 9.62 -6.81 -16.78
N LEU A 147 9.59 -6.01 -15.73
CA LEU A 147 10.17 -6.34 -14.41
C LEU A 147 9.36 -7.41 -13.66
N GLU A 148 8.05 -7.50 -13.84
CA GLU A 148 7.23 -8.61 -13.30
C GLU A 148 7.74 -9.97 -13.80
N GLU A 149 8.17 -10.06 -15.06
CA GLU A 149 8.66 -11.31 -15.66
C GLU A 149 10.14 -11.57 -15.37
N ASN A 150 10.96 -10.52 -15.37
CA ASN A 150 12.44 -10.65 -15.38
C ASN A 150 13.11 -10.28 -14.07
N HIS A 151 12.40 -9.57 -13.15
CA HIS A 151 12.84 -9.12 -11.83
C HIS A 151 14.04 -8.16 -11.83
N HIS A 152 14.69 -7.92 -12.95
CA HIS A 152 15.82 -7.01 -13.08
C HIS A 152 16.00 -6.51 -14.51
N TRP A 153 16.72 -5.40 -14.62
CA TRP A 153 17.18 -4.83 -15.88
C TRP A 153 18.58 -4.25 -15.71
N TYR A 154 19.39 -4.32 -16.75
CA TYR A 154 20.58 -3.50 -16.92
C TYR A 154 20.81 -3.23 -18.41
N GLY A 155 21.23 -2.02 -18.75
CA GLY A 155 21.48 -1.65 -20.14
C GLY A 155 21.62 -0.16 -20.36
N SER A 156 21.90 0.18 -21.62
CA SER A 156 21.90 1.57 -22.07
C SER A 156 20.48 2.12 -22.16
N ILE A 157 20.34 3.45 -22.14
CA ILE A 157 19.05 4.09 -22.40
C ILE A 157 18.53 3.78 -23.80
N GLU A 158 19.41 3.57 -24.78
CA GLU A 158 19.03 3.15 -26.13
C GLU A 158 18.41 1.73 -26.16
N ASP A 159 18.91 0.82 -25.33
CA ASP A 159 18.31 -0.51 -25.22
C ASP A 159 16.97 -0.45 -24.48
N LEU A 160 16.86 0.36 -23.43
CA LEU A 160 15.61 0.60 -22.75
C LEU A 160 14.55 1.18 -23.68
N ARG A 161 14.92 2.05 -24.60
CA ARG A 161 14.01 2.67 -25.60
C ARG A 161 13.29 1.63 -26.46
N LYS A 162 13.86 0.45 -26.63
CA LYS A 162 13.22 -0.68 -27.35
C LYS A 162 12.13 -1.35 -26.52
N VAL A 163 12.23 -1.27 -25.19
CA VAL A 163 11.27 -1.86 -24.23
C VAL A 163 10.22 -0.82 -23.85
N ASP A 164 10.66 0.36 -23.41
CA ASP A 164 9.79 1.45 -22.98
C ASP A 164 10.36 2.81 -23.43
N PRO A 165 9.88 3.34 -24.56
CA PRO A 165 10.33 4.63 -25.08
C PRO A 165 10.04 5.81 -24.14
N LYS A 166 8.95 5.74 -23.35
CA LYS A 166 8.55 6.83 -22.44
C LYS A 166 9.48 6.90 -21.23
N LEU A 167 9.79 5.74 -20.65
CA LEU A 167 10.73 5.69 -19.54
C LEU A 167 12.13 6.07 -19.99
N ALA A 168 12.58 5.57 -21.16
CA ALA A 168 13.86 5.95 -21.72
C ALA A 168 13.99 7.47 -21.90
N LEU A 169 12.97 8.12 -22.45
CA LEU A 169 12.96 9.58 -22.60
C LEU A 169 13.06 10.33 -21.26
N ARG A 170 12.36 9.85 -20.22
CA ARG A 170 12.44 10.42 -18.86
C ARG A 170 13.83 10.29 -18.26
N LEU A 171 14.43 9.11 -18.33
CA LEU A 171 15.78 8.86 -17.81
C LEU A 171 16.83 9.66 -18.57
N GLU A 172 16.70 9.78 -19.89
CA GLU A 172 17.57 10.60 -20.74
C GLU A 172 17.45 12.10 -20.39
N ALA A 173 16.23 12.61 -20.14
CA ALA A 173 16.03 13.98 -19.70
C ALA A 173 16.72 14.27 -18.35
N ASN A 174 16.85 13.26 -17.50
CA ASN A 174 17.61 13.34 -16.24
C ASN A 174 19.11 13.04 -16.43
N GLY A 175 19.59 12.98 -17.68
CA GLY A 175 20.99 12.80 -18.04
C GLY A 175 21.51 11.37 -17.88
N ALA A 176 20.65 10.37 -17.62
CA ALA A 176 21.09 8.99 -17.56
C ALA A 176 21.49 8.47 -18.97
N LYS A 177 22.61 7.77 -19.05
CA LYS A 177 23.07 7.07 -20.27
C LYS A 177 22.95 5.56 -20.12
N TYR A 178 23.08 5.09 -18.88
CA TYR A 178 22.99 3.69 -18.53
C TYR A 178 22.28 3.54 -17.19
N PHE A 179 21.53 2.47 -16.98
CA PHE A 179 20.95 2.18 -15.68
C PHE A 179 20.79 0.68 -15.44
N ALA A 180 20.74 0.31 -14.17
CA ALA A 180 20.40 -1.04 -13.73
C ALA A 180 19.41 -0.94 -12.57
N ILE A 181 18.47 -1.88 -12.52
CA ILE A 181 17.39 -1.89 -11.53
C ILE A 181 16.99 -3.31 -11.20
N MET A 182 16.53 -3.51 -9.96
CA MET A 182 16.01 -4.80 -9.46
C MET A 182 14.72 -4.57 -8.69
N THR A 183 13.83 -5.55 -8.76
CA THR A 183 12.62 -5.59 -7.94
C THR A 183 12.99 -5.87 -6.48
N ILE A 184 12.45 -5.08 -5.56
CA ILE A 184 12.51 -5.33 -4.11
C ILE A 184 11.33 -6.23 -3.76
N GLN A 185 11.62 -7.51 -3.55
CA GLN A 185 10.60 -8.50 -3.18
C GLN A 185 10.49 -8.57 -1.67
N GLY A 186 9.31 -8.24 -1.13
CA GLY A 186 8.99 -8.43 0.28
C GLY A 186 8.39 -9.80 0.57
N ILE A 187 8.13 -10.08 1.85
CA ILE A 187 7.54 -11.34 2.31
C ILE A 187 6.12 -11.54 1.76
N LYS A 188 5.32 -10.49 1.74
CA LYS A 188 3.92 -10.54 1.31
C LYS A 188 3.74 -10.12 -0.15
N ASN A 189 4.44 -9.06 -0.55
CA ASN A 189 4.23 -8.38 -1.83
C ASN A 189 5.56 -7.82 -2.37
N GLU A 190 5.53 -7.39 -3.63
CA GLU A 190 6.57 -6.53 -4.18
C GLU A 190 6.49 -5.15 -3.51
N LEU A 191 7.64 -4.66 -3.01
CA LEU A 191 7.73 -3.42 -2.25
C LEU A 191 8.14 -2.23 -3.12
N GLY A 192 8.78 -2.50 -4.25
CA GLY A 192 9.28 -1.47 -5.15
C GLY A 192 10.51 -1.88 -5.93
N TYR A 193 11.35 -0.92 -6.23
CA TYR A 193 12.54 -1.13 -7.04
C TYR A 193 13.77 -0.48 -6.42
N PHE A 194 14.91 -1.15 -6.56
CA PHE A 194 16.23 -0.63 -6.21
C PHE A 194 17.07 -0.48 -7.48
N GLY A 195 17.64 0.70 -7.72
CA GLY A 195 18.35 0.95 -8.96
C GLY A 195 19.56 1.86 -8.83
N VAL A 196 20.36 1.84 -9.87
CA VAL A 196 21.51 2.74 -10.08
C VAL A 196 21.45 3.34 -11.47
N SER A 197 21.93 4.56 -11.64
CA SER A 197 22.08 5.18 -12.96
C SER A 197 23.43 5.84 -13.11
N PHE A 198 23.87 5.93 -14.38
CA PHE A 198 25.13 6.50 -14.79
C PHE A 198 24.86 7.58 -15.82
N THR A 199 25.47 8.76 -15.63
CA THR A 199 25.34 9.92 -16.52
C THR A 199 26.47 9.99 -17.55
N HIS A 200 27.45 9.10 -17.46
CA HIS A 200 28.57 8.96 -18.37
C HIS A 200 28.51 7.61 -19.09
N ASP A 201 29.25 7.48 -20.17
CA ASP A 201 29.39 6.22 -20.86
C ASP A 201 30.23 5.27 -20.00
N ILE A 202 29.67 4.11 -19.70
CA ILE A 202 30.37 3.08 -18.93
C ILE A 202 30.65 1.87 -19.81
N THR A 203 31.84 1.32 -19.63
CA THR A 203 32.14 -0.03 -20.10
C THR A 203 31.98 -0.95 -18.89
N ILE A 204 30.89 -1.71 -18.86
CA ILE A 204 30.71 -2.69 -17.80
C ILE A 204 31.56 -3.90 -18.13
N GLU A 205 32.80 -3.87 -17.69
CA GLU A 205 33.73 -5.01 -17.85
C GLU A 205 33.26 -6.24 -17.04
N ASN A 206 32.38 -6.01 -16.03
CA ASN A 206 31.89 -7.07 -15.18
C ASN A 206 30.43 -6.80 -14.74
N THR A 207 29.50 -7.04 -15.65
CA THR A 207 28.05 -6.98 -15.40
C THR A 207 27.64 -7.86 -14.22
N ASP A 208 28.26 -9.05 -14.09
CA ASP A 208 27.97 -9.99 -13.00
C ASP A 208 28.29 -9.38 -11.63
N LYS A 209 29.38 -8.62 -11.53
CA LYS A 209 29.75 -7.94 -10.30
C LYS A 209 28.75 -6.83 -9.95
N LEU A 210 28.31 -6.04 -10.93
CA LEU A 210 27.26 -5.03 -10.74
C LEU A 210 25.98 -5.69 -10.23
N MET A 211 25.48 -6.68 -10.94
CA MET A 211 24.24 -7.38 -10.59
C MET A 211 24.33 -8.07 -9.24
N MET A 212 25.48 -8.67 -8.90
CA MET A 212 25.70 -9.25 -7.56
C MET A 212 25.62 -8.17 -6.46
N ARG A 213 26.21 -6.99 -6.67
CA ARG A 213 26.14 -5.89 -5.69
C ARG A 213 24.72 -5.36 -5.52
N LEU A 214 24.01 -5.19 -6.64
CA LEU A 214 22.60 -4.80 -6.59
C LEU A 214 21.75 -5.84 -5.86
N THR A 215 21.94 -7.14 -6.14
CA THR A 215 21.23 -8.21 -5.45
C THR A 215 21.45 -8.16 -3.93
N GLN A 216 22.70 -8.00 -3.48
CA GLN A 216 23.03 -7.90 -2.06
C GLN A 216 22.39 -6.69 -1.39
N ALA A 217 22.41 -5.53 -2.06
CA ALA A 217 21.79 -4.31 -1.57
C ALA A 217 20.26 -4.45 -1.51
N THR A 218 19.64 -4.97 -2.57
CA THR A 218 18.20 -5.20 -2.65
C THR A 218 17.72 -6.12 -1.54
N GLN A 219 18.42 -7.22 -1.25
CA GLN A 219 18.07 -8.14 -0.16
C GLN A 219 18.14 -7.47 1.22
N LYS A 220 19.15 -6.63 1.46
CA LYS A 220 19.27 -5.89 2.72
C LYS A 220 18.14 -4.87 2.88
N ILE A 221 17.82 -4.12 1.81
CA ILE A 221 16.73 -3.15 1.82
C ILE A 221 15.39 -3.86 2.02
N SER A 222 15.12 -4.95 1.31
CA SER A 222 13.92 -5.77 1.50
C SER A 222 13.76 -6.19 2.95
N THR A 223 14.83 -6.72 3.56
CA THR A 223 14.81 -7.14 4.98
C THR A 223 14.49 -5.98 5.94
N LEU A 224 15.01 -4.78 5.67
CA LEU A 224 14.74 -3.60 6.51
C LEU A 224 13.29 -3.13 6.35
N LEU A 225 12.76 -3.10 5.13
CA LEU A 225 11.39 -2.70 4.86
C LEU A 225 10.37 -3.70 5.39
N ASP A 226 10.61 -5.01 5.23
CA ASP A 226 9.76 -6.06 5.81
C ASP A 226 9.76 -6.02 7.34
N LYS A 227 10.95 -5.84 7.95
CA LYS A 227 11.05 -5.68 9.41
C LYS A 227 10.28 -4.46 9.90
N ALA A 228 10.37 -3.35 9.17
CA ALA A 228 9.63 -2.14 9.48
C ALA A 228 8.10 -2.37 9.41
N ALA A 229 7.62 -3.06 8.40
CA ALA A 229 6.20 -3.41 8.27
C ALA A 229 5.71 -4.29 9.44
N LEU A 230 6.48 -5.32 9.82
CA LEU A 230 6.16 -6.19 10.96
C LEU A 230 6.17 -5.45 12.30
N GLU A 231 7.08 -4.49 12.48
CA GLU A 231 7.16 -3.68 13.69
C GLU A 231 5.94 -2.75 13.81
N ILE A 232 5.47 -2.18 12.71
CA ILE A 232 4.24 -1.38 12.66
C ILE A 232 3.05 -2.26 13.02
N ASP A 233 2.88 -3.43 12.39
CA ASP A 233 1.79 -4.37 12.68
C ASP A 233 1.76 -4.73 14.19
N SER A 234 2.93 -5.03 14.79
CA SER A 234 3.02 -5.39 16.21
C SER A 234 2.70 -4.23 17.18
N GLN A 235 2.96 -3.00 16.79
CA GLN A 235 2.63 -1.82 17.60
C GLN A 235 1.13 -1.53 17.55
N ILE A 236 0.47 -1.76 16.41
CA ILE A 236 -1.00 -1.63 16.28
C ILE A 236 -1.68 -2.66 17.17
N ASP A 237 -1.29 -3.94 17.10
CA ASP A 237 -1.85 -5.01 17.92
C ASP A 237 -1.74 -4.71 19.44
N SER A 238 -0.66 -4.04 19.86
CA SER A 238 -0.44 -3.67 21.27
C SER A 238 -1.32 -2.51 21.77
N VAL A 239 -1.95 -1.75 20.90
CA VAL A 239 -2.87 -0.65 21.26
C VAL A 239 -4.30 -1.16 21.40
N GLU A 240 -4.61 -2.31 20.77
CA GLU A 240 -5.95 -2.95 20.84
C GLU A 240 -6.14 -3.81 22.10
N GLU A 241 -5.09 -4.12 22.88
CA GLU A 241 -5.17 -4.81 24.18
C GLU A 241 -5.29 -3.82 25.35
#